data_6504cb686784d0ce5a7cae068a00ca4a
#
_entry.id   6504cb686784d0ce5a7cae068a00ca4a
#
_cell.length_a   1.000
_cell.length_b   1.000
_cell.length_c   1.000
_cell.angle_alpha   90.00
_cell.angle_beta   90.00
_cell.angle_gamma   90.00
#
_symmetry.space_group_name_H-M   'P 1'
#
loop_
_entity.id
_entity.type
_entity.pdbx_description
1 polymer ?
#
loop_
_entity_poly.entity_id
_entity_poly.type
_entity_poly.pdbx_seq_one_letter_code
_entity_poly.pdbx_strand_id
1 'polypeptide(L)' 'MTFKTRMKELRARYDLTQEDLARKVGVRRETILYLERGKYNPSLKLAHDVAKALKTTIDDLFIFEE' A
#
# COMPACT_ATOMS: atom_id res chain seq x y z
N MET A 1 12.56 -10.74 5.33
CA MET A 1 11.11 -11.01 5.28
C MET A 1 10.54 -10.45 3.99
N THR A 2 9.80 -11.24 3.28
CA THR A 2 9.11 -10.80 2.08
C THR A 2 7.62 -10.67 2.35
N PHE A 3 6.97 -9.86 1.55
CA PHE A 3 5.53 -9.72 1.66
C PHE A 3 4.93 -9.43 0.29
N LYS A 4 3.66 -9.76 0.16
CA LYS A 4 2.84 -9.36 -0.97
C LYS A 4 1.81 -8.38 -0.49
N THR A 5 1.25 -7.60 -1.39
CA THR A 5 0.19 -6.66 -1.02
C THR A 5 -1.01 -6.84 -1.92
N ARG A 6 -2.16 -6.41 -1.42
CA ARG A 6 -3.38 -6.30 -2.19
C ARG A 6 -3.64 -4.88 -2.66
N MET A 7 -2.59 -4.04 -2.65
CA MET A 7 -2.74 -2.61 -2.95
C MET A 7 -3.29 -2.36 -4.34
N LYS A 8 -2.76 -3.05 -5.35
CA LYS A 8 -3.20 -2.88 -6.74
C LYS A 8 -4.66 -3.26 -6.89
N GLU A 9 -5.06 -4.38 -6.31
CA GLU A 9 -6.44 -4.86 -6.34
C GLU A 9 -7.39 -3.85 -5.71
N LEU A 10 -7.03 -3.32 -4.54
CA LEU A 10 -7.89 -2.40 -3.81
C LEU A 10 -7.89 -1.01 -4.45
N ARG A 11 -6.76 -0.58 -5.02
CA ARG A 11 -6.75 0.67 -5.79
C ARG A 11 -7.73 0.59 -6.96
N ALA A 12 -7.71 -0.54 -7.68
CA ALA A 12 -8.64 -0.73 -8.80
C ALA A 12 -10.09 -0.68 -8.34
N ARG A 13 -10.37 -1.28 -7.19
CA ARG A 13 -11.73 -1.28 -6.62
C ARG A 13 -12.25 0.14 -6.38
N TYR A 14 -11.37 1.04 -5.96
CA TYR A 14 -11.75 2.41 -5.62
C TYR A 14 -11.32 3.43 -6.67
N ASP A 15 -10.95 2.97 -7.86
CA ASP A 15 -10.53 3.84 -8.98
C ASP A 15 -9.40 4.78 -8.62
N LEU A 16 -8.40 4.28 -7.88
CA LEU A 16 -7.24 5.06 -7.47
C LEU A 16 -6.02 4.66 -8.28
N THR A 17 -5.35 5.65 -8.88
CA THR A 17 -4.02 5.44 -9.47
C THR A 17 -2.99 5.37 -8.35
N GLN A 18 -1.77 4.94 -8.69
CA GLN A 18 -0.65 4.99 -7.74
C GLN A 18 -0.43 6.43 -7.26
N GLU A 19 -0.54 7.39 -8.16
CA GLU A 19 -0.35 8.80 -7.80
C GLU A 19 -1.47 9.31 -6.89
N ASP A 20 -2.71 8.90 -7.14
CA ASP A 20 -3.83 9.26 -6.27
C ASP A 20 -3.60 8.75 -4.86
N LEU A 21 -3.19 7.50 -4.72
CA LEU A 21 -2.92 6.91 -3.42
C LEU A 21 -1.75 7.60 -2.74
N ALA A 22 -0.66 7.84 -3.49
CA ALA A 22 0.52 8.53 -2.96
C ALA A 22 0.13 9.90 -2.41
N ARG A 23 -0.70 10.64 -3.13
CA ARG A 23 -1.16 11.96 -2.71
C ARG A 23 -1.99 11.88 -1.44
N LYS A 24 -2.85 10.85 -1.34
CA LYS A 24 -3.69 10.67 -0.15
C LYS A 24 -2.88 10.40 1.11
N VAL A 25 -1.76 9.69 0.99
CA VAL A 25 -0.95 9.34 2.16
C VAL A 25 0.31 10.19 2.29
N GLY A 26 0.50 11.17 1.40
CA GLY A 26 1.58 12.14 1.52
C GLY A 26 2.97 11.63 1.19
N VAL A 27 3.08 10.73 0.23
CA VAL A 27 4.37 10.21 -0.22
C VAL A 27 4.48 10.33 -1.73
N ARG A 28 5.64 10.01 -2.29
CA ARG A 28 5.85 10.03 -3.73
C ARG A 28 5.25 8.78 -4.37
N ARG A 29 4.88 8.89 -5.64
CA ARG A 29 4.35 7.76 -6.41
C ARG A 29 5.30 6.57 -6.39
N GLU A 30 6.60 6.82 -6.50
CA GLU A 30 7.62 5.76 -6.48
C GLU A 30 7.58 4.95 -5.20
N THR A 31 7.29 5.59 -4.07
CA THR A 31 7.15 4.89 -2.79
C THR A 31 6.00 3.87 -2.88
N ILE A 32 4.87 4.28 -3.46
CA ILE A 32 3.75 3.37 -3.66
C ILE A 32 4.12 2.23 -4.61
N LEU A 33 4.81 2.56 -5.70
CA LEU A 33 5.27 1.55 -6.66
C LEU A 33 6.13 0.47 -5.99
N TYR A 34 7.14 0.88 -5.22
CA TYR A 34 8.02 -0.07 -4.54
C TYR A 34 7.29 -0.84 -3.45
N LEU A 35 6.37 -0.19 -2.77
CA LEU A 35 5.56 -0.84 -1.75
C LEU A 35 4.70 -1.95 -2.36
N GLU A 36 4.10 -1.69 -3.52
CA GLU A 36 3.29 -2.70 -4.23
C GLU A 36 4.12 -3.88 -4.70
N ARG A 37 5.40 -3.67 -4.96
CA ARG A 37 6.32 -4.73 -5.38
C ARG A 37 6.93 -5.51 -4.21
N GLY A 38 6.60 -5.15 -2.98
CA GLY A 38 7.16 -5.79 -1.80
C GLY A 38 8.63 -5.46 -1.59
N LYS A 39 9.13 -4.37 -2.18
CA LYS A 39 10.54 -4.01 -2.14
C LYS A 39 10.86 -2.87 -1.19
N TYR A 40 9.88 -2.38 -0.47
CA TYR A 40 10.06 -1.27 0.44
C TYR A 40 9.31 -1.59 1.73
N ASN A 41 10.03 -1.61 2.84
CA ASN A 41 9.41 -1.84 4.14
C ASN A 41 8.84 -0.52 4.66
N PRO A 42 7.52 -0.38 4.71
CA PRO A 42 6.94 0.88 5.15
C PRO A 42 7.10 1.04 6.66
N SER A 43 7.12 2.30 7.10
CA SER A 43 6.94 2.57 8.53
C SER A 43 5.55 2.10 8.94
N LEU A 44 5.36 1.89 10.24
CA LEU A 44 4.04 1.50 10.75
C LEU A 44 3.00 2.56 10.39
N LYS A 45 3.37 3.84 10.49
CA LYS A 45 2.46 4.94 10.14
C LYS A 45 2.05 4.87 8.67
N LEU A 46 3.01 4.68 7.77
CA LEU A 46 2.70 4.61 6.35
C LEU A 46 1.81 3.40 6.04
N ALA A 47 2.12 2.24 6.61
CA ALA A 47 1.32 1.05 6.42
C ALA A 47 -0.13 1.27 6.88
N HIS A 48 -0.29 1.92 8.04
CA HIS A 48 -1.60 2.25 8.57
C HIS A 48 -2.36 3.22 7.66
N ASP A 49 -1.67 4.28 7.20
CA ASP A 49 -2.29 5.30 6.36
C ASP A 49 -2.74 4.72 5.02
N VAL A 50 -1.92 3.85 4.42
CA VAL A 50 -2.26 3.19 3.17
C VAL A 50 -3.46 2.27 3.36
N ALA A 51 -3.45 1.47 4.42
CA ALA A 51 -4.57 0.56 4.71
C ALA A 51 -5.87 1.37 4.91
N LYS A 52 -5.80 2.45 5.64
CA LYS A 52 -6.96 3.31 5.87
C LYS A 52 -7.47 3.93 4.57
N ALA A 53 -6.57 4.42 3.73
CA ALA A 53 -6.94 5.00 2.44
C ALA A 53 -7.63 3.99 1.53
N LEU A 54 -7.26 2.72 1.66
CA LEU A 54 -7.84 1.62 0.87
C LEU A 54 -8.97 0.91 1.62
N LYS A 55 -9.42 1.46 2.75
CA LYS A 55 -10.56 0.96 3.52
C LYS A 55 -10.38 -0.48 3.98
N THR A 56 -9.18 -0.81 4.43
CA THR A 56 -8.81 -2.15 4.86
C THR A 56 -7.93 -2.06 6.10
N THR A 57 -7.43 -3.19 6.56
CA THR A 57 -6.50 -3.27 7.69
C THR A 57 -5.11 -3.65 7.19
N ILE A 58 -4.10 -3.43 8.03
CA ILE A 58 -2.73 -3.83 7.69
C ILE A 58 -2.68 -5.34 7.45
N ASP A 59 -3.34 -6.12 8.30
CA ASP A 59 -3.34 -7.58 8.18
C ASP A 59 -3.97 -8.07 6.88
N ASP A 60 -5.00 -7.39 6.40
CA ASP A 60 -5.66 -7.76 5.15
C ASP A 60 -4.90 -7.26 3.92
N LEU A 61 -4.18 -6.14 4.06
CA LEU A 61 -3.49 -5.51 2.96
C LEU A 61 -2.12 -6.11 2.68
N PHE A 62 -1.36 -6.38 3.74
CA PHE A 62 0.00 -6.91 3.64
C PHE A 62 0.01 -8.38 4.03
N ILE A 63 0.42 -9.23 3.10
CA ILE A 63 0.45 -10.68 3.31
C ILE A 63 1.92 -11.07 3.43
N PHE A 64 2.32 -11.44 4.64
CA PHE A 64 3.70 -11.82 4.91
C PHE A 64 3.94 -13.29 4.55
N GLU A 65 5.06 -13.54 3.91
CA GLU A 65 5.47 -14.88 3.53
C GLU A 65 6.68 -15.29 4.35
N GLU A 66 6.67 -16.51 4.83
CA GLU A 66 7.80 -17.09 5.57
C GLU A 66 8.74 -17.82 4.64
#